data_621bbd1d230b8caac04cc1698512a5bf
#
_entry.id   621bbd1d230b8caac04cc1698512a5bf
#
_cell.length_a   1.000
_cell.length_b   1.000
_cell.length_c   1.000
_cell.angle_alpha   90.00
_cell.angle_beta   90.00
_cell.angle_gamma   90.00
#
_symmetry.space_group_name_H-M   'P 1'
#
loop_
_entity.id
_entity.type
_entity.pdbx_description
1 polymer ?
#
loop_
_entity_poly.entity_id
_entity_poly.type
_entity_poly.pdbx_seq_one_letter_code
_entity_poly.pdbx_strand_id
1 'polypeptide(L)'
;MNTDLEKEELIEMMGIHLQNQHSISPLTGKVWATLIIEGKNNGITFDYLVEKLQASKSSISTSLNLLLKADKIYYSTISGDRKKYFRPYPFSERFVRLLKNMAFEKILLEKVIRYKSKAQKPDESTCSLENIKAYKEHLNEMEKITEKLLTDLKRIENKNLNN
;
A
#
# COMPACT_ATOMS: atom_id res chain seq x y z
N MET A 1 -29.05 -13.94 2.23
CA MET A 1 -27.72 -13.97 1.58
C MET A 1 -26.72 -14.46 2.60
N ASN A 2 -25.86 -15.42 2.28
CA ASN A 2 -24.93 -15.98 3.27
C ASN A 2 -23.67 -15.07 3.31
N THR A 3 -23.63 -14.20 4.30
CA THR A 3 -22.56 -13.19 4.50
C THR A 3 -21.15 -13.81 4.55
N ASP A 4 -21.05 -15.10 4.94
CA ASP A 4 -19.76 -15.79 4.98
C ASP A 4 -19.29 -16.21 3.58
N LEU A 5 -20.18 -16.61 2.70
CA LEU A 5 -19.85 -16.91 1.30
C LEU A 5 -19.40 -15.63 0.56
N GLU A 6 -20.13 -14.54 0.73
CA GLU A 6 -19.76 -13.24 0.15
C GLU A 6 -18.38 -12.78 0.62
N LYS A 7 -18.07 -13.01 1.89
CA LYS A 7 -16.76 -12.66 2.47
C LYS A 7 -15.64 -13.50 1.85
N GLU A 8 -15.84 -14.81 1.66
CA GLU A 8 -14.85 -15.67 1.03
C GLU A 8 -14.62 -15.28 -0.45
N GLU A 9 -15.68 -15.02 -1.19
CA GLU A 9 -15.58 -14.50 -2.56
C GLU A 9 -14.80 -13.18 -2.62
N LEU A 10 -15.05 -12.27 -1.68
CA LEU A 10 -14.37 -10.99 -1.60
C LEU A 10 -12.88 -11.15 -1.28
N ILE A 11 -12.52 -12.08 -0.38
CA ILE A 11 -11.13 -12.42 -0.08
C ILE A 11 -10.43 -12.96 -1.33
N GLU A 12 -11.09 -13.83 -2.08
CA GLU A 12 -10.54 -14.40 -3.31
C GLU A 12 -10.31 -13.33 -4.37
N MET A 13 -11.34 -12.53 -4.67
CA MET A 13 -11.25 -11.44 -5.66
C MET A 13 -10.17 -10.42 -5.30
N MET A 14 -10.13 -10.01 -4.04
CA MET A 14 -9.10 -9.07 -3.55
C MET A 14 -7.71 -9.70 -3.58
N GLY A 15 -7.59 -10.98 -3.23
CA GLY A 15 -6.33 -11.73 -3.30
C GLY A 15 -5.74 -11.73 -4.70
N ILE A 16 -6.56 -12.03 -5.71
CA ILE A 16 -6.17 -12.01 -7.14
C ILE A 16 -5.75 -10.59 -7.56
N HIS A 17 -6.53 -9.57 -7.18
CA HIS A 17 -6.20 -8.19 -7.50
C HIS A 17 -4.84 -7.78 -6.91
N LEU A 18 -4.60 -8.08 -5.62
CA LEU A 18 -3.34 -7.76 -4.94
C LEU A 18 -2.16 -8.54 -5.52
N GLN A 19 -2.35 -9.81 -5.88
CA GLN A 19 -1.35 -10.63 -6.58
C GLN A 19 -0.90 -9.94 -7.86
N ASN A 20 -1.84 -9.56 -8.72
CA ASN A 20 -1.56 -8.96 -10.02
C ASN A 20 -0.92 -7.56 -9.88
N GLN A 21 -1.45 -6.74 -8.97
CA GLN A 21 -0.95 -5.38 -8.75
C GLN A 21 0.47 -5.33 -8.16
N HIS A 22 0.84 -6.32 -7.37
CA HIS A 22 2.10 -6.31 -6.62
C HIS A 22 3.09 -7.41 -7.03
N SER A 23 2.75 -8.23 -8.04
CA SER A 23 3.58 -9.35 -8.52
C SER A 23 4.00 -10.29 -7.37
N ILE A 24 3.06 -10.60 -6.48
CA ILE A 24 3.25 -11.50 -5.33
C ILE A 24 2.60 -12.86 -5.60
N SER A 25 2.91 -13.88 -4.79
CA SER A 25 2.29 -15.21 -4.94
C SER A 25 0.79 -15.17 -4.63
N PRO A 26 -0.03 -16.10 -5.20
CA PRO A 26 -1.46 -16.20 -4.90
C PRO A 26 -1.74 -16.28 -3.40
N LEU A 27 -0.98 -17.10 -2.68
CA LEU A 27 -1.14 -17.24 -1.22
C LEU A 27 -0.84 -15.92 -0.49
N THR A 28 0.19 -15.20 -0.89
CA THR A 28 0.52 -13.89 -0.29
C THR A 28 -0.59 -12.88 -0.53
N GLY A 29 -1.18 -12.88 -1.72
CA GLY A 29 -2.35 -12.06 -2.03
C GLY A 29 -3.54 -12.39 -1.14
N LYS A 30 -3.85 -13.68 -0.94
CA LYS A 30 -4.92 -14.14 -0.05
C LYS A 30 -4.66 -13.80 1.42
N VAL A 31 -3.43 -14.01 1.92
CA VAL A 31 -3.04 -13.61 3.28
C VAL A 31 -3.32 -12.12 3.49
N TRP A 32 -2.90 -11.28 2.56
CA TRP A 32 -3.11 -9.84 2.67
C TRP A 32 -4.59 -9.45 2.57
N ALA A 33 -5.34 -10.05 1.64
CA ALA A 33 -6.79 -9.86 1.52
C ALA A 33 -7.53 -10.25 2.80
N THR A 34 -7.19 -11.40 3.40
CA THR A 34 -7.76 -11.86 4.67
C THR A 34 -7.50 -10.85 5.79
N LEU A 35 -6.28 -10.33 5.88
CA LEU A 35 -5.93 -9.29 6.86
C LEU A 35 -6.74 -8.01 6.66
N ILE A 36 -7.01 -7.60 5.42
CA ILE A 36 -7.79 -6.40 5.11
C ILE A 36 -9.27 -6.59 5.46
N ILE A 37 -9.84 -7.73 5.12
CA ILE A 37 -11.29 -7.98 5.22
C ILE A 37 -11.70 -8.41 6.63
N GLU A 38 -10.89 -9.26 7.27
CA GLU A 38 -11.21 -9.83 8.58
C GLU A 38 -10.44 -9.18 9.73
N GLY A 39 -9.37 -8.44 9.45
CA GLY A 39 -8.51 -7.80 10.45
C GLY A 39 -9.20 -6.64 11.15
N LYS A 40 -10.08 -6.95 12.11
CA LYS A 40 -10.67 -5.97 13.03
C LYS A 40 -9.59 -5.41 13.99
N ASN A 41 -10.01 -4.55 14.94
CA ASN A 41 -9.14 -3.83 15.86
C ASN A 41 -8.07 -4.66 16.59
N ASN A 42 -8.26 -5.98 16.74
CA ASN A 42 -7.32 -6.86 17.43
C ASN A 42 -6.26 -7.51 16.53
N GLY A 43 -6.42 -7.42 15.20
CA GLY A 43 -5.55 -8.11 14.24
C GLY A 43 -5.79 -9.62 14.17
N ILE A 44 -5.05 -10.29 13.32
CA ILE A 44 -5.18 -11.73 13.03
C ILE A 44 -3.89 -12.44 13.42
N THR A 45 -4.03 -13.60 14.08
CA THR A 45 -2.87 -14.40 14.49
C THR A 45 -2.34 -15.27 13.36
N PHE A 46 -1.08 -15.71 13.51
CA PHE A 46 -0.46 -16.65 12.59
C PHE A 46 -1.25 -17.96 12.47
N ASP A 47 -1.65 -18.54 13.62
CA ASP A 47 -2.35 -19.82 13.65
C ASP A 47 -3.71 -19.73 12.94
N TYR A 48 -4.43 -18.61 13.13
CA TYR A 48 -5.67 -18.37 12.41
C TYR A 48 -5.48 -18.36 10.89
N LEU A 49 -4.43 -17.70 10.39
CA LEU A 49 -4.14 -17.68 8.94
C LEU A 49 -3.80 -19.07 8.39
N VAL A 50 -3.05 -19.87 9.16
CA VAL A 50 -2.73 -21.26 8.78
C VAL A 50 -4.01 -22.09 8.66
N GLU A 51 -4.89 -22.02 9.65
CA GLU A 51 -6.15 -22.74 9.67
C GLU A 51 -7.11 -22.26 8.59
N LYS A 52 -7.35 -20.96 8.50
CA LYS A 52 -8.28 -20.31 7.56
C LYS A 52 -7.92 -20.58 6.11
N LEU A 53 -6.64 -20.45 5.76
CA LEU A 53 -6.18 -20.60 4.37
C LEU A 53 -5.72 -22.02 4.05
N GLN A 54 -5.76 -22.94 5.00
CA GLN A 54 -5.34 -24.34 4.87
C GLN A 54 -3.96 -24.47 4.20
N ALA A 55 -3.06 -23.58 4.55
CA ALA A 55 -1.71 -23.50 3.99
C ALA A 55 -0.66 -23.94 5.02
N SER A 56 0.49 -24.39 4.54
CA SER A 56 1.58 -24.80 5.44
C SER A 56 2.10 -23.61 6.27
N LYS A 57 2.55 -23.88 7.50
CA LYS A 57 3.15 -22.87 8.38
C LYS A 57 4.31 -22.12 7.70
N SER A 58 5.15 -22.85 6.95
CA SER A 58 6.26 -22.24 6.19
C SER A 58 5.77 -21.27 5.13
N SER A 59 4.73 -21.62 4.37
CA SER A 59 4.15 -20.77 3.33
C SER A 59 3.51 -19.51 3.89
N ILE A 60 2.77 -19.61 5.00
CA ILE A 60 2.20 -18.45 5.71
C ILE A 60 3.32 -17.56 6.26
N SER A 61 4.34 -18.15 6.89
CA SER A 61 5.49 -17.38 7.40
C SER A 61 6.21 -16.61 6.29
N THR A 62 6.45 -17.24 5.14
CA THR A 62 7.06 -16.60 3.97
C THR A 62 6.21 -15.43 3.47
N SER A 63 4.90 -15.63 3.33
CA SER A 63 3.96 -14.60 2.90
C SER A 63 3.93 -13.41 3.86
N LEU A 64 3.83 -13.65 5.17
CA LEU A 64 3.85 -12.59 6.18
C LEU A 64 5.16 -11.81 6.19
N ASN A 65 6.31 -12.51 6.10
CA ASN A 65 7.62 -11.87 6.05
C ASN A 65 7.78 -10.98 4.82
N LEU A 66 7.28 -11.41 3.66
CA LEU A 66 7.27 -10.61 2.45
C LEU A 66 6.42 -9.36 2.60
N LEU A 67 5.21 -9.48 3.14
CA LEU A 67 4.31 -8.36 3.38
C LEU A 67 4.85 -7.37 4.42
N LEU A 68 5.51 -7.86 5.48
CA LEU A 68 6.19 -7.03 6.48
C LEU A 68 7.35 -6.24 5.85
N LYS A 69 8.22 -6.90 5.07
CA LYS A 69 9.34 -6.25 4.37
C LYS A 69 8.88 -5.21 3.35
N ALA A 70 7.72 -5.43 2.74
CA ALA A 70 7.12 -4.51 1.78
C ALA A 70 6.28 -3.39 2.42
N ASP A 71 6.29 -3.29 3.76
CA ASP A 71 5.47 -2.34 4.54
C ASP A 71 3.97 -2.37 4.15
N LYS A 72 3.45 -3.56 3.89
CA LYS A 72 2.02 -3.74 3.60
C LYS A 72 1.22 -4.03 4.84
N ILE A 73 1.87 -4.68 5.82
CA ILE A 73 1.30 -5.07 7.10
C ILE A 73 2.29 -4.75 8.22
N TYR A 74 1.78 -4.71 9.45
CA TYR A 74 2.58 -4.66 10.67
C TYR A 74 2.01 -5.67 11.67
N TYR A 75 2.69 -5.90 12.78
CA TYR A 75 2.15 -6.68 13.88
C TYR A 75 2.32 -5.95 15.20
N SER A 76 1.46 -6.31 16.15
CA SER A 76 1.56 -5.93 17.56
C SER A 76 1.56 -7.19 18.43
N THR A 77 2.03 -7.06 19.66
CA THR A 77 1.93 -8.07 20.71
C THR A 77 1.06 -7.53 21.84
N ILE A 78 0.38 -8.41 22.54
CA ILE A 78 -0.45 -8.07 23.72
C ILE A 78 0.32 -8.54 24.96
N SER A 79 0.39 -7.71 25.98
CA SER A 79 1.05 -8.07 27.24
C SER A 79 0.43 -9.35 27.82
N GLY A 80 1.30 -10.33 28.16
CA GLY A 80 0.86 -11.64 28.64
C GLY A 80 0.51 -12.65 27.54
N ASP A 81 0.50 -12.27 26.25
CA ASP A 81 0.30 -13.16 25.11
C ASP A 81 1.56 -13.21 24.25
N ARG A 82 2.01 -14.42 23.90
CA ARG A 82 3.19 -14.64 23.02
C ARG A 82 2.86 -14.52 21.55
N LYS A 83 1.58 -14.37 21.18
CA LYS A 83 1.14 -14.31 19.79
C LYS A 83 1.42 -12.95 19.16
N LYS A 84 1.71 -12.97 17.87
CA LYS A 84 1.74 -11.77 17.03
C LYS A 84 0.38 -11.59 16.37
N TYR A 85 -0.11 -10.36 16.39
CA TYR A 85 -1.38 -9.96 15.80
C TYR A 85 -1.09 -9.09 14.59
N PHE A 86 -1.26 -9.66 13.40
CA PHE A 86 -0.96 -9.01 12.13
C PHE A 86 -2.13 -8.13 11.68
N ARG A 87 -1.80 -6.97 11.14
CA ARG A 87 -2.76 -5.97 10.64
C ARG A 87 -2.26 -5.34 9.35
N PRO A 88 -3.16 -4.97 8.41
CA PRO A 88 -2.78 -4.12 7.30
C PRO A 88 -2.48 -2.70 7.82
N TYR A 89 -1.57 -1.98 7.15
CA TYR A 89 -1.43 -0.56 7.40
C TYR A 89 -2.73 0.18 7.04
N PRO A 90 -3.09 1.23 7.79
CA PRO A 90 -4.23 2.09 7.48
C PRO A 90 -4.13 2.67 6.07
N PHE A 91 -5.26 3.03 5.48
CA PHE A 91 -5.27 3.64 4.14
C PHE A 91 -4.45 4.93 4.08
N SER A 92 -4.45 5.73 5.14
CA SER A 92 -3.65 6.96 5.25
C SER A 92 -2.16 6.72 5.03
N GLU A 93 -1.60 5.61 5.50
CA GLU A 93 -0.19 5.26 5.33
C GLU A 93 0.20 5.02 3.85
N ARG A 94 -0.74 4.56 3.03
CA ARG A 94 -0.52 4.42 1.58
C ARG A 94 -0.30 5.80 0.94
N PHE A 95 -1.07 6.79 1.35
CA PHE A 95 -0.98 8.17 0.85
C PHE A 95 0.24 8.90 1.38
N VAL A 96 0.65 8.64 2.63
CA VAL A 96 1.95 9.14 3.15
C VAL A 96 3.11 8.66 2.28
N ARG A 97 3.11 7.38 1.89
CA ARG A 97 4.16 6.84 1.00
C ARG A 97 4.07 7.40 -0.42
N LEU A 98 2.86 7.58 -0.94
CA LEU A 98 2.64 8.21 -2.24
C LEU A 98 3.24 9.62 -2.26
N LEU A 99 2.94 10.44 -1.25
CA LEU A 99 3.48 11.80 -1.12
C LEU A 99 5.01 11.82 -1.05
N LYS A 100 5.63 10.90 -0.31
CA LYS A 100 7.09 10.77 -0.26
C LYS A 100 7.69 10.44 -1.62
N ASN A 101 7.05 9.54 -2.38
CA ASN A 101 7.51 9.17 -3.72
C ASN A 101 7.38 10.36 -4.68
N MET A 102 6.24 11.07 -4.66
CA MET A 102 6.01 12.26 -5.48
C MET A 102 7.03 13.36 -5.17
N ALA A 103 7.33 13.61 -3.89
CA ALA A 103 8.34 14.58 -3.49
C ALA A 103 9.73 14.22 -4.05
N PHE A 104 10.14 12.94 -3.97
CA PHE A 104 11.41 12.48 -4.53
C PHE A 104 11.43 12.60 -6.07
N GLU A 105 10.34 12.24 -6.73
CA GLU A 105 10.20 12.35 -8.19
C GLU A 105 10.32 13.80 -8.66
N LYS A 106 9.71 14.75 -7.96
CA LYS A 106 9.85 16.18 -8.25
C LYS A 106 11.31 16.64 -8.18
N ILE A 107 12.08 16.17 -7.20
CA ILE A 107 13.52 16.47 -7.10
C ILE A 107 14.28 15.93 -8.32
N LEU A 108 13.95 14.71 -8.76
CA LEU A 108 14.57 14.13 -9.96
C LEU A 108 14.20 14.92 -11.22
N LEU A 109 12.94 15.29 -11.39
CA LEU A 109 12.48 16.09 -12.53
C LEU A 109 13.18 17.44 -12.58
N GLU A 110 13.39 18.11 -11.45
CA GLU A 110 14.15 19.36 -11.39
C GLU A 110 15.60 19.20 -11.87
N LYS A 111 16.25 18.11 -11.46
CA LYS A 111 17.61 17.81 -11.94
C LYS A 111 17.64 17.54 -13.44
N VAL A 112 16.65 16.79 -13.97
CA VAL A 112 16.53 16.52 -15.41
C VAL A 112 16.26 17.78 -16.19
N ILE A 113 15.36 18.65 -15.73
CA ILE A 113 15.07 19.94 -16.36
C ILE A 113 16.35 20.79 -16.42
N ARG A 114 17.07 20.89 -15.30
CA ARG A 114 18.33 21.65 -15.22
C ARG A 114 19.40 21.09 -16.18
N TYR A 115 19.54 19.79 -16.26
CA TYR A 115 20.47 19.12 -17.17
C TYR A 115 20.13 19.40 -18.64
N LYS A 116 18.87 19.16 -19.02
CA LYS A 116 18.41 19.39 -20.41
C LYS A 116 18.49 20.86 -20.83
N SER A 117 18.21 21.78 -19.93
CA SER A 117 18.34 23.22 -20.19
C SER A 117 19.77 23.66 -20.43
N LYS A 118 20.79 22.95 -19.90
CA LYS A 118 22.22 23.25 -20.14
C LYS A 118 22.76 22.58 -21.41
N ALA A 119 22.19 21.44 -21.81
CA ALA A 119 22.70 20.59 -22.88
C ALA A 119 22.41 21.12 -24.30
N GLN A 120 21.85 22.31 -24.45
CA GLN A 120 21.41 23.01 -25.69
C GLN A 120 21.84 22.34 -27.01
N LYS A 121 20.99 21.50 -27.57
CA LYS A 121 20.85 21.26 -29.00
C LYS A 121 19.41 21.64 -29.37
N PRO A 122 19.20 22.55 -30.33
CA PRO A 122 17.91 23.23 -30.51
C PRO A 122 16.73 22.36 -30.99
N ASP A 123 16.94 21.21 -31.58
CA ASP A 123 15.91 20.60 -32.42
C ASP A 123 15.14 19.39 -31.83
N GLU A 124 15.71 18.63 -30.91
CA GLU A 124 15.01 17.45 -30.36
C GLU A 124 14.60 17.60 -28.86
N SER A 125 15.14 18.58 -28.19
CA SER A 125 15.03 18.68 -26.73
C SER A 125 13.83 19.49 -26.22
N THR A 126 13.27 20.39 -27.05
CA THR A 126 12.26 21.37 -26.60
C THR A 126 10.95 20.69 -26.24
N CYS A 127 10.40 19.83 -27.10
CA CYS A 127 9.17 19.11 -26.84
C CYS A 127 9.27 18.16 -25.62
N SER A 128 10.42 17.49 -25.47
CA SER A 128 10.70 16.64 -24.31
C SER A 128 10.83 17.44 -23.00
N LEU A 129 11.35 18.67 -23.05
CA LEU A 129 11.48 19.54 -21.89
C LEU A 129 10.14 20.11 -21.44
N GLU A 130 9.28 20.49 -22.38
CA GLU A 130 7.92 20.96 -22.08
C GLU A 130 7.06 19.86 -21.45
N ASN A 131 7.14 18.64 -21.97
CA ASN A 131 6.45 17.49 -21.40
C ASN A 131 6.89 17.22 -19.93
N ILE A 132 8.19 17.33 -19.64
CA ILE A 132 8.71 17.12 -18.29
C ILE A 132 8.22 18.24 -17.34
N LYS A 133 8.18 19.48 -17.81
CA LYS A 133 7.65 20.62 -17.04
C LYS A 133 6.16 20.45 -16.74
N ALA A 134 5.37 20.11 -17.78
CA ALA A 134 3.94 19.86 -17.64
C ALA A 134 3.66 18.69 -16.67
N TYR A 135 4.44 17.61 -16.73
CA TYR A 135 4.33 16.50 -15.81
C TYR A 135 4.67 16.92 -14.37
N LYS A 136 5.70 17.75 -14.16
CA LYS A 136 6.02 18.28 -12.83
C LYS A 136 4.89 19.13 -12.26
N GLU A 137 4.25 19.97 -13.07
CA GLU A 137 3.10 20.76 -12.65
C GLU A 137 1.92 19.88 -12.25
N HIS A 138 1.67 18.84 -13.04
CA HIS A 138 0.62 17.87 -12.72
C HIS A 138 0.89 17.13 -11.40
N LEU A 139 2.13 16.75 -11.12
CA LEU A 139 2.51 16.16 -9.83
C LEU A 139 2.24 17.14 -8.66
N ASN A 140 2.44 18.43 -8.83
CA ASN A 140 2.15 19.43 -7.78
C ASN A 140 0.64 19.52 -7.50
N GLU A 141 -0.20 19.39 -8.50
CA GLU A 141 -1.66 19.36 -8.34
C GLU A 141 -2.12 18.07 -7.64
N MET A 142 -1.59 16.92 -8.07
CA MET A 142 -1.87 15.63 -7.43
C MET A 142 -1.45 15.61 -5.97
N GLU A 143 -0.31 16.21 -5.63
CA GLU A 143 0.17 16.33 -4.24
C GLU A 143 -0.86 17.07 -3.37
N LYS A 144 -1.35 18.23 -3.81
CA LYS A 144 -2.35 19.01 -3.07
C LYS A 144 -3.64 18.22 -2.81
N ILE A 145 -4.12 17.51 -3.84
CA ILE A 145 -5.32 16.66 -3.71
C ILE A 145 -5.06 15.51 -2.73
N THR A 146 -3.89 14.88 -2.82
CA THR A 146 -3.48 13.76 -1.97
C THR A 146 -3.32 14.20 -0.51
N GLU A 147 -2.76 15.38 -0.24
CA GLU A 147 -2.63 15.94 1.11
C GLU A 147 -4.01 16.21 1.76
N LYS A 148 -4.95 16.74 0.99
CA LYS A 148 -6.33 16.94 1.45
C LYS A 148 -6.99 15.60 1.80
N LEU A 149 -6.88 14.62 0.91
CA LEU A 149 -7.41 13.26 1.15
C LEU A 149 -6.76 12.62 2.39
N LEU A 150 -5.45 12.75 2.55
CA LEU A 150 -4.73 12.23 3.72
C LEU A 150 -5.26 12.84 5.02
N THR A 151 -5.53 14.13 5.04
CA THR A 151 -6.09 14.83 6.20
C THR A 151 -7.45 14.28 6.56
N ASP A 152 -8.33 14.08 5.56
CA ASP A 152 -9.67 13.54 5.77
C ASP A 152 -9.62 12.08 6.25
N LEU A 153 -8.79 11.25 5.66
CA LEU A 153 -8.61 9.85 6.08
C LEU A 153 -8.12 9.74 7.52
N LYS A 154 -7.10 10.50 7.91
CA LYS A 154 -6.60 10.50 9.28
C LYS A 154 -7.69 10.92 10.30
N ARG A 155 -8.52 11.88 9.93
CA ARG A 155 -9.66 12.29 10.77
C ARG A 155 -10.68 11.15 10.97
N ILE A 156 -10.97 10.38 9.91
CA ILE A 156 -11.89 9.23 9.95
C ILE A 156 -11.28 8.08 10.76
N GLU A 157 -10.02 7.75 10.49
CA GLU A 157 -9.29 6.69 11.19
C GLU A 157 -9.20 6.94 12.69
N ASN A 158 -8.91 8.20 13.10
CA ASN A 158 -8.87 8.58 14.52
C ASN A 158 -10.24 8.48 15.20
N LYS A 159 -11.33 8.78 14.50
CA LYS A 159 -12.70 8.58 15.06
C LYS A 159 -12.99 7.10 15.29
N ASN A 160 -12.58 6.24 14.36
CA ASN A 160 -12.82 4.79 14.45
C ASN A 160 -11.97 4.09 15.53
N LEU A 161 -10.85 4.69 15.96
CA LEU A 161 -10.04 4.17 17.05
C LEU A 161 -10.58 4.53 18.43
N ASN A 162 -11.41 5.58 18.52
CA ASN A 162 -11.98 6.08 19.78
C ASN A 162 -13.42 5.57 20.04
N ASN A 163 -13.99 4.78 19.13
CA ASN A 163 -15.25 4.07 19.26
C ASN A 163 -15.02 2.56 19.46
#